data_96ecccdfb73003c9ff6ac33cabc42841
#
_entry.id   96ecccdfb73003c9ff6ac33cabc42841
#
_cell.length_a   1.000
_cell.length_b   1.000
_cell.length_c   1.000
_cell.angle_alpha   90.00
_cell.angle_beta   90.00
_cell.angle_gamma   90.00
#
_symmetry.space_group_name_H-M   'P 1'
#
loop_
_entity.id
_entity.type
_entity.pdbx_description
1 polymer ?
#
loop_
_entity_poly.entity_id
_entity_poly.type
_entity_poly.pdbx_seq_one_letter_code
_entity_poly.pdbx_strand_id
1 'polypeptide(L)'
;MSNYLQGAVPISNAKPPSGEKVSDQDQATNKAVPQTSVVFIYQAKVAGLRCNVTATWCKNLSNHSLTIKVENPCIEKHLTCKVDIRTWQFWGRKGLKSFELEGKQVGIFWDFRQAKFSSPPDPCSDYYVAMVCEEEVVLLLGDMKKDAYKRTRSRPSLDDATLLCKKENVHGKRLFYTRAMLAEGAKEHDIVIETSLSGPGDPEMWISIGNAMVSRVTNLNWRFRGNETVMVNNLPVQILWDVHDWLHSNSGSGPGLFIFKPGALKCVLDSVADVKNCSHQRNEDGCQYESSFVQENQSTKEFCHFLYAWRSE
;
A
#
# COMPACT_ATOMS: atom_id res chain seq x y z
N MET A 1 67.18 -36.59 60.66
CA MET A 1 68.12 -37.38 59.89
C MET A 1 67.67 -37.38 58.46
N SER A 2 68.35 -36.58 57.71
CA SER A 2 69.10 -36.92 56.52
C SER A 2 68.26 -37.20 55.29
N ASN A 3 68.27 -36.25 54.40
CA ASN A 3 69.11 -36.18 53.18
C ASN A 3 68.59 -37.00 52.05
N TYR A 4 68.53 -36.66 50.85
CA TYR A 4 69.24 -35.84 49.87
C TYR A 4 68.44 -35.88 48.55
N LEU A 5 68.26 -34.80 47.91
CA LEU A 5 68.96 -34.23 46.76
C LEU A 5 68.57 -34.80 45.37
N GLN A 6 68.24 -33.82 44.56
CA GLN A 6 68.70 -33.61 43.19
C GLN A 6 68.14 -34.48 42.09
N GLY A 7 67.62 -33.86 41.14
CA GLY A 7 68.21 -33.64 39.83
C GLY A 7 67.24 -32.93 38.84
N ALA A 8 67.79 -31.90 38.35
CA ALA A 8 67.28 -30.90 37.40
C ALA A 8 67.02 -31.45 35.97
N VAL A 9 65.96 -30.91 35.32
CA VAL A 9 65.86 -30.21 34.02
C VAL A 9 66.39 -30.96 32.77
N PRO A 10 65.90 -30.67 31.54
CA PRO A 10 64.76 -29.97 30.98
C PRO A 10 64.19 -30.62 29.70
N ILE A 11 63.19 -29.88 29.13
CA ILE A 11 62.89 -29.72 27.70
C ILE A 11 61.93 -30.76 27.07
N SER A 12 60.77 -30.41 26.73
CA SER A 12 60.40 -30.04 25.34
C SER A 12 58.96 -29.81 25.15
N ASN A 13 58.66 -28.73 24.45
CA ASN A 13 57.34 -28.26 23.99
C ASN A 13 56.60 -29.34 23.22
N ALA A 14 55.37 -29.61 23.61
CA ALA A 14 54.29 -30.05 22.69
C ALA A 14 52.98 -29.54 23.19
N LYS A 15 52.42 -28.61 22.42
CA LYS A 15 51.12 -28.01 22.56
C LYS A 15 50.04 -29.06 22.20
N PRO A 16 49.05 -29.35 23.02
CA PRO A 16 47.94 -30.15 22.59
C PRO A 16 46.99 -29.31 21.73
N PRO A 17 46.25 -29.91 20.77
CA PRO A 17 45.36 -29.19 19.90
C PRO A 17 44.16 -28.66 20.69
N SER A 18 43.87 -27.41 20.45
CA SER A 18 42.69 -26.68 20.92
C SER A 18 41.41 -27.39 20.43
N GLY A 19 40.66 -27.96 21.38
CA GLY A 19 39.31 -28.39 21.13
C GLY A 19 38.48 -27.18 20.78
N GLU A 20 37.96 -27.14 19.57
CA GLU A 20 36.88 -26.24 19.18
C GLU A 20 35.66 -26.49 20.03
N LYS A 21 35.36 -25.54 20.91
CA LYS A 21 34.03 -25.40 21.47
C LYS A 21 33.11 -24.97 20.32
N VAL A 22 32.35 -25.89 19.78
CA VAL A 22 31.17 -25.59 19.02
C VAL A 22 30.25 -24.82 19.98
N SER A 23 30.24 -23.52 19.85
CA SER A 23 29.21 -22.68 20.42
C SER A 23 27.95 -22.95 19.61
N ASP A 24 27.02 -23.68 20.17
CA ASP A 24 25.62 -23.65 19.77
C ASP A 24 25.14 -22.19 19.84
N GLN A 25 25.29 -21.49 18.71
CA GLN A 25 24.54 -20.28 18.50
C GLN A 25 23.08 -20.72 18.31
N ASP A 26 22.31 -20.63 19.38
CA ASP A 26 20.88 -20.51 19.33
C ASP A 26 20.57 -19.40 18.31
N GLN A 27 20.32 -19.81 17.08
CA GLN A 27 19.58 -19.00 16.12
C GLN A 27 18.17 -18.89 16.69
N ALA A 28 18.00 -17.91 17.59
CA ALA A 28 16.71 -17.35 17.87
C ALA A 28 16.18 -16.87 16.52
N THR A 29 15.32 -17.68 15.90
CA THR A 29 14.48 -17.28 14.78
C THR A 29 13.64 -16.13 15.31
N ASN A 30 14.12 -14.89 15.08
CA ASN A 30 13.33 -13.70 15.22
C ASN A 30 12.16 -13.88 14.26
N LYS A 31 11.06 -14.42 14.77
CA LYS A 31 9.75 -14.34 14.08
C LYS A 31 9.49 -12.85 13.95
N ALA A 32 9.77 -12.32 12.76
CA ALA A 32 9.51 -10.91 12.46
C ALA A 32 8.02 -10.68 12.73
N VAL A 33 7.74 -9.80 13.70
CA VAL A 33 6.37 -9.41 14.01
C VAL A 33 5.75 -8.86 12.75
N PRO A 34 4.58 -9.35 12.32
CA PRO A 34 3.98 -8.91 11.07
C PRO A 34 3.78 -7.38 11.11
N GLN A 35 4.49 -6.69 10.23
CA GLN A 35 4.37 -5.24 10.08
C GLN A 35 3.22 -4.96 9.14
N THR A 36 2.16 -4.36 9.65
CA THR A 36 1.09 -3.85 8.80
C THR A 36 1.51 -2.53 8.17
N SER A 37 1.27 -2.37 6.89
CA SER A 37 1.57 -1.14 6.16
C SER A 37 0.47 -0.78 5.18
N VAL A 38 0.26 0.52 5.01
CA VAL A 38 -0.57 1.08 3.94
C VAL A 38 0.21 2.16 3.21
N VAL A 39 0.12 2.14 1.90
CA VAL A 39 0.81 3.06 0.99
C VAL A 39 -0.22 3.78 0.15
N PHE A 40 -0.20 5.10 0.19
CA PHE A 40 -0.99 5.96 -0.68
C PHE A 40 -0.06 6.64 -1.68
N ILE A 41 -0.40 6.57 -2.96
CA ILE A 41 0.35 7.21 -4.03
C ILE A 41 -0.51 8.30 -4.64
N TYR A 42 -0.06 9.52 -4.51
CA TYR A 42 -0.70 10.71 -5.06
C TYR A 42 0.10 11.24 -6.25
N GLN A 43 -0.61 11.84 -7.19
CA GLN A 43 -0.02 12.73 -8.16
C GLN A 43 -0.28 14.17 -7.71
N ALA A 44 0.76 14.96 -7.54
CA ALA A 44 0.68 16.36 -7.14
C ALA A 44 1.64 17.21 -7.98
N LYS A 45 1.32 18.50 -8.11
CA LYS A 45 2.22 19.46 -8.73
C LYS A 45 3.10 20.09 -7.65
N VAL A 46 4.38 19.75 -7.63
CA VAL A 46 5.36 20.23 -6.64
C VAL A 46 6.44 20.98 -7.39
N ALA A 47 6.72 22.22 -7.00
CA ALA A 47 7.71 23.09 -7.67
C ALA A 47 7.46 23.27 -9.19
N GLY A 48 6.20 23.23 -9.62
CA GLY A 48 5.83 23.33 -11.03
C GLY A 48 5.88 21.99 -11.79
N LEU A 49 6.38 20.91 -11.18
CA LEU A 49 6.55 19.59 -11.78
C LEU A 49 5.46 18.62 -11.32
N ARG A 50 5.03 17.72 -12.20
CA ARG A 50 4.16 16.60 -11.82
C ARG A 50 4.97 15.53 -11.11
N CYS A 51 4.77 15.37 -9.82
CA CYS A 51 5.47 14.42 -8.97
C CYS A 51 4.53 13.33 -8.45
N ASN A 52 5.07 12.13 -8.26
CA ASN A 52 4.43 11.10 -7.47
C ASN A 52 4.82 11.30 -6.00
N VAL A 53 3.82 11.47 -5.14
CA VAL A 53 4.02 11.60 -3.70
C VAL A 53 3.51 10.33 -3.05
N THR A 54 4.42 9.55 -2.49
CA THR A 54 4.11 8.29 -1.81
C THR A 54 4.11 8.51 -0.31
N ALA A 55 2.94 8.31 0.33
CA ALA A 55 2.80 8.33 1.78
C ALA A 55 2.68 6.88 2.29
N THR A 56 3.70 6.41 2.99
CA THR A 56 3.75 5.06 3.57
C THR A 56 3.55 5.13 5.07
N TRP A 57 2.46 4.57 5.55
CA TRP A 57 2.18 4.37 6.95
C TRP A 57 2.55 2.96 7.36
N CYS A 58 3.28 2.82 8.45
CA CYS A 58 3.65 1.53 9.01
C CYS A 58 3.30 1.48 10.49
N LYS A 59 2.84 0.30 10.92
CA LYS A 59 2.54 -0.01 12.32
C LYS A 59 3.29 -1.28 12.70
N ASN A 60 4.03 -1.21 13.79
CA ASN A 60 4.55 -2.34 14.50
C ASN A 60 3.95 -2.36 15.91
N LEU A 61 4.33 -3.29 16.78
CA LEU A 61 3.68 -3.55 18.08
C LEU A 61 3.30 -2.30 18.88
N SER A 62 4.11 -1.24 18.87
CA SER A 62 3.90 -0.06 19.73
C SER A 62 4.11 1.28 19.02
N ASN A 63 4.54 1.27 17.78
CA ASN A 63 4.94 2.49 17.08
C ASN A 63 4.27 2.58 15.71
N HIS A 64 3.87 3.79 15.37
CA HIS A 64 3.48 4.17 14.02
C HIS A 64 4.59 4.98 13.37
N SER A 65 4.72 4.92 12.07
CA SER A 65 5.60 5.80 11.31
C SER A 65 4.97 6.21 9.99
N LEU A 66 5.29 7.41 9.55
CA LEU A 66 4.96 7.91 8.24
C LEU A 66 6.24 8.18 7.46
N THR A 67 6.33 7.66 6.26
CA THR A 67 7.37 8.02 5.30
C THR A 67 6.72 8.68 4.09
N ILE A 68 7.13 9.90 3.77
CA ILE A 68 6.72 10.60 2.57
C ILE A 68 7.90 10.60 1.60
N LYS A 69 7.68 10.07 0.40
CA LYS A 69 8.65 10.07 -0.70
C LYS A 69 8.08 10.89 -1.85
N VAL A 70 8.86 11.82 -2.37
CA VAL A 70 8.51 12.63 -3.53
C VAL A 70 9.43 12.22 -4.67
N GLU A 71 8.85 11.81 -5.79
CA GLU A 71 9.56 11.34 -6.97
C GLU A 71 9.05 12.06 -8.20
N ASN A 72 9.97 12.63 -8.96
CA ASN A 72 9.66 13.11 -10.29
C ASN A 72 10.00 12.00 -11.30
N PRO A 73 9.06 11.54 -12.13
CA PRO A 73 9.31 10.49 -13.12
C PRO A 73 10.40 10.84 -14.15
N CYS A 74 10.68 12.13 -14.36
CA CYS A 74 11.67 12.61 -15.32
C CYS A 74 13.06 12.82 -14.73
N ILE A 75 13.23 12.68 -13.40
CA ILE A 75 14.48 12.98 -12.70
C ILE A 75 14.73 11.85 -11.72
N GLU A 76 15.93 11.27 -11.72
CA GLU A 76 16.29 10.17 -10.79
C GLU A 76 16.33 10.58 -9.30
N LYS A 77 16.26 11.88 -9.01
CA LYS A 77 16.25 12.36 -7.62
C LYS A 77 14.92 12.08 -6.93
N HIS A 78 14.99 11.43 -5.80
CA HIS A 78 13.87 11.26 -4.90
C HIS A 78 14.17 11.91 -3.54
N LEU A 79 13.14 12.45 -2.92
CA LEU A 79 13.23 13.07 -1.61
C LEU A 79 12.42 12.23 -0.62
N THR A 80 12.97 11.99 0.56
CA THR A 80 12.33 11.18 1.58
C THR A 80 12.28 11.88 2.92
N CYS A 81 11.09 11.99 3.49
CA CYS A 81 10.84 12.46 4.84
C CYS A 81 10.25 11.34 5.69
N LYS A 82 10.93 10.96 6.77
CA LYS A 82 10.41 9.98 7.73
C LYS A 82 10.05 10.68 9.03
N VAL A 83 8.87 10.34 9.56
CA VAL A 83 8.33 10.81 10.83
C VAL A 83 7.98 9.59 11.68
N ASP A 84 8.65 9.41 12.81
CA ASP A 84 8.34 8.36 13.78
C ASP A 84 7.32 8.88 14.79
N ILE A 85 6.20 8.15 14.90
CA ILE A 85 5.08 8.50 15.78
C ILE A 85 5.05 7.48 16.91
N ARG A 86 5.80 7.74 17.97
CA ARG A 86 5.89 6.85 19.13
C ARG A 86 4.77 7.17 20.12
N THR A 87 4.09 6.14 20.61
CA THR A 87 2.94 6.30 21.52
C THR A 87 3.29 6.97 22.84
N TRP A 88 4.51 6.77 23.33
CA TRP A 88 5.02 7.28 24.61
C TRP A 88 5.86 8.57 24.50
N GLN A 89 6.17 9.03 23.28
CA GLN A 89 6.92 10.29 23.07
C GLN A 89 5.98 11.38 22.57
N PHE A 90 5.86 12.47 23.35
CA PHE A 90 5.15 13.68 22.92
C PHE A 90 5.98 14.51 21.93
N TRP A 91 7.30 14.36 21.95
CA TRP A 91 8.24 15.03 21.07
C TRP A 91 8.17 14.42 19.66
N GLY A 92 8.19 15.28 18.66
CA GLY A 92 8.13 14.84 17.26
C GLY A 92 6.73 14.56 16.72
N ARG A 93 5.68 14.52 17.57
CA ARG A 93 4.29 14.40 17.10
C ARG A 93 3.81 15.63 16.33
N LYS A 94 4.48 16.76 16.46
CA LYS A 94 4.26 17.98 15.68
C LYS A 94 5.61 18.48 15.17
N GLY A 95 5.69 18.84 13.89
CA GLY A 95 6.96 19.29 13.35
C GLY A 95 6.87 19.85 11.94
N LEU A 96 8.07 20.09 11.40
CA LEU A 96 8.34 20.53 10.06
C LEU A 96 9.66 19.92 9.63
N LYS A 97 9.71 19.42 8.39
CA LYS A 97 10.95 19.16 7.65
C LYS A 97 10.89 19.87 6.33
N SER A 98 12.01 20.48 5.95
CA SER A 98 12.16 21.15 4.66
C SER A 98 13.24 20.49 3.82
N PHE A 99 13.07 20.52 2.53
CA PHE A 99 14.05 20.09 1.54
C PHE A 99 13.92 20.97 0.30
N GLU A 100 14.90 20.92 -0.58
CA GLU A 100 14.92 21.65 -1.82
C GLU A 100 14.64 20.72 -3.01
N LEU A 101 13.71 21.13 -3.87
CA LEU A 101 13.38 20.47 -5.12
C LEU A 101 13.46 21.51 -6.24
N GLU A 102 14.37 21.33 -7.19
CA GLU A 102 14.55 22.23 -8.33
C GLU A 102 14.68 23.72 -7.92
N GLY A 103 15.51 23.97 -6.91
CA GLY A 103 15.74 25.34 -6.41
C GLY A 103 14.61 25.93 -5.58
N LYS A 104 13.51 25.19 -5.35
CA LYS A 104 12.36 25.62 -4.56
C LYS A 104 12.30 24.89 -3.22
N GLN A 105 11.95 25.63 -2.16
CA GLN A 105 11.78 25.03 -0.84
C GLN A 105 10.44 24.30 -0.74
N VAL A 106 10.49 23.03 -0.33
CA VAL A 106 9.32 22.21 -0.04
C VAL A 106 9.32 21.89 1.44
N GLY A 107 8.24 22.24 2.14
CA GLY A 107 8.06 21.99 3.56
C GLY A 107 7.02 20.91 3.81
N ILE A 108 7.31 19.95 4.68
CA ILE A 108 6.34 18.97 5.17
C ILE A 108 6.04 19.30 6.64
N PHE A 109 4.82 19.73 6.90
CA PHE A 109 4.30 20.05 8.23
C PHE A 109 3.40 18.94 8.71
N TRP A 110 3.47 18.57 9.99
CA TRP A 110 2.57 17.56 10.56
C TRP A 110 2.17 17.92 11.99
N ASP A 111 1.00 17.43 12.41
CA ASP A 111 0.54 17.43 13.79
C ASP A 111 -0.26 16.15 14.09
N PHE A 112 0.31 15.28 14.91
CA PHE A 112 -0.27 14.01 15.37
C PHE A 112 -0.56 14.01 16.87
N ARG A 113 -0.57 15.15 17.53
CA ARG A 113 -0.74 15.23 18.98
C ARG A 113 -2.09 14.70 19.43
N GLN A 114 -3.13 14.92 18.65
CA GLN A 114 -4.49 14.47 18.92
C GLN A 114 -4.90 13.28 18.05
N ALA A 115 -4.01 12.81 17.18
CA ALA A 115 -4.30 11.77 16.21
C ALA A 115 -4.83 10.50 16.86
N LYS A 116 -5.97 10.03 16.36
CA LYS A 116 -6.58 8.77 16.76
C LYS A 116 -6.17 7.67 15.79
N PHE A 117 -5.75 6.54 16.35
CA PHE A 117 -5.37 5.36 15.61
C PHE A 117 -6.35 4.23 15.90
N SER A 118 -6.63 3.42 14.90
CA SER A 118 -7.45 2.21 15.01
C SER A 118 -6.65 0.98 14.58
N SER A 119 -7.30 -0.01 14.00
CA SER A 119 -6.62 -1.20 13.47
C SER A 119 -5.65 -0.91 12.33
N PRO A 120 -5.98 -0.07 11.31
CA PRO A 120 -5.06 0.30 10.24
C PRO A 120 -3.83 1.06 10.74
N PRO A 121 -2.73 1.07 9.96
CA PRO A 121 -1.51 1.80 10.32
C PRO A 121 -1.65 3.31 10.29
N ASP A 122 -2.52 3.84 9.44
CA ASP A 122 -2.79 5.28 9.30
C ASP A 122 -3.78 5.78 10.36
N PRO A 123 -3.69 7.05 10.78
CA PRO A 123 -4.64 7.63 11.72
C PRO A 123 -6.03 7.76 11.10
N CYS A 124 -7.08 7.54 11.92
CA CYS A 124 -8.46 7.69 11.47
C CYS A 124 -9.00 9.12 11.59
N SER A 125 -8.48 9.95 12.49
CA SER A 125 -8.90 11.34 12.68
C SER A 125 -7.92 12.17 13.51
N ASP A 126 -8.23 13.47 13.62
CA ASP A 126 -7.58 14.46 14.49
C ASP A 126 -6.09 14.66 14.16
N TYR A 127 -5.75 14.71 12.89
CA TYR A 127 -4.39 14.97 12.43
C TYR A 127 -4.36 15.76 11.12
N TYR A 128 -3.18 16.26 10.80
CA TYR A 128 -2.87 16.69 9.44
C TYR A 128 -1.40 16.43 9.08
N VAL A 129 -1.17 16.24 7.79
CA VAL A 129 0.14 16.34 7.14
C VAL A 129 -0.03 17.23 5.91
N ALA A 130 0.70 18.34 5.87
CA ALA A 130 0.62 19.30 4.77
C ALA A 130 1.98 19.42 4.08
N MET A 131 2.01 19.21 2.79
CA MET A 131 3.16 19.51 1.94
C MET A 131 2.95 20.88 1.32
N VAL A 132 3.92 21.77 1.53
CA VAL A 132 3.87 23.17 1.07
C VAL A 132 5.00 23.46 0.12
N CYS A 133 4.68 24.08 -1.00
CA CYS A 133 5.64 24.60 -1.96
C CYS A 133 5.13 25.96 -2.44
N GLU A 134 6.00 27.00 -2.49
CA GLU A 134 5.66 28.33 -3.00
C GLU A 134 4.39 28.93 -2.35
N GLU A 135 4.28 28.82 -1.02
CA GLU A 135 3.12 29.29 -0.23
C GLU A 135 1.79 28.62 -0.56
N GLU A 136 1.81 27.49 -1.29
CA GLU A 136 0.65 26.67 -1.57
C GLU A 136 0.74 25.30 -0.88
N VAL A 137 -0.37 24.82 -0.34
CA VAL A 137 -0.50 23.45 0.17
C VAL A 137 -0.80 22.53 -1.01
N VAL A 138 0.23 21.86 -1.52
CA VAL A 138 0.15 20.98 -2.70
C VAL A 138 -0.34 19.57 -2.40
N LEU A 139 -0.28 19.14 -1.14
CA LEU A 139 -0.88 17.90 -0.65
C LEU A 139 -1.30 18.09 0.81
N LEU A 140 -2.52 17.67 1.14
CA LEU A 140 -3.05 17.71 2.50
C LEU A 140 -3.67 16.37 2.87
N LEU A 141 -3.13 15.71 3.90
CA LEU A 141 -3.66 14.48 4.48
C LEU A 141 -4.26 14.79 5.84
N GLY A 142 -5.35 14.09 6.19
CA GLY A 142 -6.05 14.23 7.46
C GLY A 142 -7.21 15.23 7.42
N ASP A 143 -7.87 15.35 8.57
CA ASP A 143 -9.13 16.09 8.72
C ASP A 143 -8.97 17.49 9.34
N MET A 144 -7.82 17.79 9.98
CA MET A 144 -7.55 19.09 10.62
C MET A 144 -7.09 20.15 9.59
N LYS A 145 -7.86 20.35 8.52
CA LYS A 145 -7.51 21.28 7.41
C LYS A 145 -7.28 22.70 7.87
N LYS A 146 -8.15 23.22 8.75
CA LYS A 146 -8.06 24.60 9.28
C LYS A 146 -6.75 24.84 10.04
N ASP A 147 -6.35 23.88 10.86
CA ASP A 147 -5.10 23.96 11.62
C ASP A 147 -3.87 23.87 10.72
N ALA A 148 -3.93 23.04 9.67
CA ALA A 148 -2.90 22.95 8.66
C ALA A 148 -2.67 24.31 7.98
N TYR A 149 -3.72 24.93 7.43
CA TYR A 149 -3.62 26.24 6.77
C TYR A 149 -3.16 27.35 7.73
N LYS A 150 -3.68 27.35 8.97
CA LYS A 150 -3.24 28.30 10.01
C LYS A 150 -1.76 28.15 10.32
N ARG A 151 -1.26 26.92 10.39
CA ARG A 151 0.14 26.62 10.74
C ARG A 151 1.10 26.94 9.59
N THR A 152 0.73 26.56 8.38
CA THR A 152 1.57 26.75 7.18
C THR A 152 1.55 28.20 6.71
N ARG A 153 0.48 28.94 6.99
CA ARG A 153 0.20 30.28 6.44
C ARG A 153 0.16 30.28 4.91
N SER A 154 -0.21 29.14 4.33
CA SER A 154 -0.24 28.91 2.90
C SER A 154 -1.67 28.78 2.42
N ARG A 155 -1.89 29.09 1.16
CA ARG A 155 -3.20 28.93 0.48
C ARG A 155 -3.36 27.48 -0.03
N PRO A 156 -4.59 27.04 -0.29
CA PRO A 156 -4.82 25.81 -1.05
C PRO A 156 -4.19 25.92 -2.44
N SER A 157 -3.64 24.82 -2.96
CA SER A 157 -3.20 24.79 -4.36
C SER A 157 -4.40 24.85 -5.29
N LEU A 158 -4.20 25.41 -6.48
CA LEU A 158 -5.20 25.38 -7.57
C LEU A 158 -5.27 24.02 -8.24
N ASP A 159 -4.17 23.25 -8.19
CA ASP A 159 -4.08 21.90 -8.72
C ASP A 159 -4.21 20.91 -7.55
N ASP A 160 -5.36 20.28 -7.41
CA ASP A 160 -5.60 19.29 -6.37
C ASP A 160 -4.74 18.04 -6.58
N ALA A 161 -4.18 17.52 -5.48
CA ALA A 161 -3.47 16.25 -5.51
C ALA A 161 -4.47 15.11 -5.73
N THR A 162 -4.21 14.26 -6.73
CA THR A 162 -5.06 13.13 -7.09
C THR A 162 -4.51 11.85 -6.49
N LEU A 163 -5.33 11.08 -5.75
CA LEU A 163 -4.97 9.76 -5.27
C LEU A 163 -5.03 8.76 -6.43
N LEU A 164 -3.88 8.17 -6.77
CA LEU A 164 -3.77 7.20 -7.85
C LEU A 164 -3.91 5.76 -7.37
N CYS A 165 -3.36 5.46 -6.19
CA CYS A 165 -3.25 4.10 -5.73
C CYS A 165 -3.23 4.01 -4.20
N LYS A 166 -3.93 3.02 -3.64
CA LYS A 166 -3.77 2.55 -2.27
C LYS A 166 -3.25 1.12 -2.31
N LYS A 167 -2.16 0.83 -1.58
CA LYS A 167 -1.63 -0.54 -1.41
C LYS A 167 -1.62 -0.87 0.07
N GLU A 168 -2.12 -2.03 0.44
CA GLU A 168 -2.32 -2.40 1.82
C GLU A 168 -1.91 -3.85 2.09
N ASN A 169 -1.21 -4.08 3.20
CA ASN A 169 -0.90 -5.41 3.69
C ASN A 169 -1.77 -5.70 4.91
N VAL A 170 -2.59 -6.74 4.84
CA VAL A 170 -3.44 -7.19 5.93
C VAL A 170 -3.13 -8.63 6.29
N HIS A 171 -3.28 -8.96 7.57
CA HIS A 171 -3.06 -10.30 8.08
C HIS A 171 -4.36 -10.85 8.69
N GLY A 172 -4.67 -12.10 8.41
CA GLY A 172 -5.86 -12.77 8.91
C GLY A 172 -5.79 -14.28 8.76
N LYS A 173 -6.64 -15.02 9.50
CA LYS A 173 -6.73 -16.47 9.35
C LYS A 173 -7.68 -16.86 8.22
N ARG A 174 -8.91 -16.37 8.29
CA ARG A 174 -10.01 -16.63 7.34
C ARG A 174 -10.70 -15.37 6.87
N LEU A 175 -10.48 -14.26 7.58
CA LEU A 175 -11.16 -13.00 7.38
C LEU A 175 -10.12 -11.92 7.18
N PHE A 176 -10.25 -11.17 6.08
CA PHE A 176 -9.41 -10.03 5.74
C PHE A 176 -10.31 -8.82 5.59
N TYR A 177 -9.91 -7.73 6.23
CA TYR A 177 -10.70 -6.52 6.31
C TYR A 177 -9.92 -5.33 5.80
N THR A 178 -10.54 -4.52 4.95
CA THR A 178 -10.00 -3.24 4.48
C THR A 178 -11.11 -2.23 4.23
N ARG A 179 -10.73 -0.99 3.90
CA ARG A 179 -11.63 0.09 3.45
C ARG A 179 -11.13 0.67 2.15
N ALA A 180 -12.04 0.95 1.26
CA ALA A 180 -11.73 1.60 0.00
C ALA A 180 -12.76 2.67 -0.35
N MET A 181 -12.26 3.74 -0.93
CA MET A 181 -13.09 4.73 -1.62
C MET A 181 -13.28 4.24 -3.06
N LEU A 182 -14.48 3.77 -3.38
CA LEU A 182 -14.80 3.15 -4.67
C LEU A 182 -15.35 4.15 -5.71
N ALA A 183 -15.43 5.42 -5.35
CA ALA A 183 -15.73 6.52 -6.28
C ALA A 183 -15.08 7.80 -5.73
N GLU A 184 -14.72 8.71 -6.62
CA GLU A 184 -14.14 10.00 -6.24
C GLU A 184 -15.10 10.80 -5.37
N GLY A 185 -14.64 11.27 -4.22
CA GLY A 185 -15.45 12.03 -3.26
C GLY A 185 -16.53 11.22 -2.52
N ALA A 186 -16.64 9.91 -2.77
CA ALA A 186 -17.58 9.04 -2.08
C ALA A 186 -17.09 8.65 -0.68
N LYS A 187 -18.03 8.13 0.13
CA LYS A 187 -17.72 7.54 1.42
C LYS A 187 -16.90 6.24 1.23
N GLU A 188 -15.96 5.99 2.12
CA GLU A 188 -15.27 4.70 2.16
C GLU A 188 -16.25 3.57 2.45
N HIS A 189 -16.05 2.46 1.76
CA HIS A 189 -16.76 1.21 1.97
C HIS A 189 -15.87 0.21 2.70
N ASP A 190 -16.45 -0.48 3.66
CA ASP A 190 -15.82 -1.63 4.28
C ASP A 190 -15.80 -2.78 3.25
N ILE A 191 -14.66 -3.42 3.09
CA ILE A 191 -14.46 -4.58 2.24
C ILE A 191 -14.02 -5.73 3.12
N VAL A 192 -14.74 -6.84 3.04
CA VAL A 192 -14.45 -8.05 3.80
C VAL A 192 -14.26 -9.19 2.82
N ILE A 193 -13.14 -9.91 2.95
CA ILE A 193 -12.87 -11.13 2.22
C ILE A 193 -12.85 -12.26 3.23
N GLU A 194 -13.75 -13.21 3.05
CA GLU A 194 -13.86 -14.41 3.88
C GLU A 194 -13.45 -15.63 3.07
N THR A 195 -12.77 -16.58 3.69
CA THR A 195 -12.27 -17.78 3.01
C THR A 195 -12.59 -19.04 3.80
N SER A 196 -12.94 -20.11 3.08
CA SER A 196 -13.03 -21.47 3.56
C SER A 196 -12.12 -22.36 2.70
N LEU A 197 -10.87 -22.51 3.14
CA LEU A 197 -9.84 -23.24 2.38
C LEU A 197 -9.59 -24.65 2.95
N SER A 198 -10.15 -24.96 4.13
CA SER A 198 -9.98 -26.23 4.83
C SER A 198 -11.36 -26.76 5.19
N GLY A 199 -11.60 -28.05 4.95
CA GLY A 199 -12.87 -28.71 5.26
C GLY A 199 -13.21 -29.77 4.24
N PRO A 200 -14.37 -30.45 4.38
CA PRO A 200 -14.78 -31.52 3.47
C PRO A 200 -15.26 -31.03 2.09
N GLY A 201 -15.45 -29.74 1.93
CA GLY A 201 -15.89 -29.11 0.66
C GLY A 201 -14.74 -28.52 -0.14
N ASP A 202 -15.05 -28.14 -1.39
CA ASP A 202 -14.11 -27.42 -2.23
C ASP A 202 -13.76 -26.04 -1.62
N PRO A 203 -12.52 -25.57 -1.74
CA PRO A 203 -12.12 -24.26 -1.29
C PRO A 203 -12.95 -23.15 -1.96
N GLU A 204 -13.41 -22.20 -1.16
CA GLU A 204 -14.20 -21.09 -1.64
C GLU A 204 -13.88 -19.78 -0.89
N MET A 205 -14.27 -18.65 -1.46
CA MET A 205 -14.17 -17.34 -0.83
C MET A 205 -15.39 -16.47 -1.15
N TRP A 206 -15.64 -15.51 -0.27
CA TRP A 206 -16.69 -14.51 -0.41
C TRP A 206 -16.10 -13.13 -0.28
N ILE A 207 -16.60 -12.21 -1.08
CA ILE A 207 -16.23 -10.80 -1.01
C ILE A 207 -17.50 -10.00 -0.72
N SER A 208 -17.44 -9.23 0.35
CA SER A 208 -18.51 -8.32 0.75
C SER A 208 -18.02 -6.87 0.70
N ILE A 209 -18.87 -5.96 0.23
CA ILE A 209 -18.61 -4.53 0.18
C ILE A 209 -19.80 -3.82 0.86
N GLY A 210 -19.55 -3.08 1.93
CA GLY A 210 -20.57 -2.37 2.69
C GLY A 210 -21.66 -3.31 3.18
N ASN A 211 -21.48 -4.35 3.85
CA ASN A 211 -22.44 -5.32 4.36
C ASN A 211 -23.20 -6.17 3.30
N ALA A 212 -22.96 -5.96 2.02
CA ALA A 212 -23.55 -6.78 0.96
C ALA A 212 -22.51 -7.74 0.41
N MET A 213 -22.84 -9.03 0.34
CA MET A 213 -22.02 -10.00 -0.38
C MET A 213 -22.15 -9.72 -1.88
N VAL A 214 -21.04 -9.35 -2.53
CA VAL A 214 -21.01 -8.95 -3.93
C VAL A 214 -20.42 -10.02 -4.86
N SER A 215 -19.61 -10.94 -4.31
CA SER A 215 -19.02 -12.03 -5.08
C SER A 215 -18.83 -13.27 -4.21
N ARG A 216 -19.09 -14.45 -4.78
CA ARG A 216 -18.77 -15.77 -4.22
C ARG A 216 -18.00 -16.56 -5.25
N VAL A 217 -16.78 -16.94 -4.93
CA VAL A 217 -15.92 -17.73 -5.79
C VAL A 217 -15.79 -19.14 -5.21
N THR A 218 -16.41 -20.10 -5.87
CA THR A 218 -16.34 -21.54 -5.54
C THR A 218 -15.24 -22.21 -6.38
N ASN A 219 -14.82 -23.41 -5.98
CA ASN A 219 -13.80 -24.21 -6.68
C ASN A 219 -12.47 -23.40 -6.85
N LEU A 220 -11.98 -22.80 -5.80
CA LEU A 220 -10.77 -21.96 -5.83
C LEU A 220 -9.55 -22.72 -6.36
N ASN A 221 -9.48 -24.05 -6.25
CA ASN A 221 -8.41 -24.86 -6.86
C ASN A 221 -8.27 -24.62 -8.36
N TRP A 222 -9.35 -24.29 -9.05
CA TRP A 222 -9.40 -23.99 -10.47
C TRP A 222 -9.58 -22.51 -10.77
N ARG A 223 -10.20 -21.77 -9.84
CA ARG A 223 -10.52 -20.36 -9.96
C ARG A 223 -9.65 -19.48 -9.05
N PHE A 224 -8.42 -19.93 -8.80
CA PHE A 224 -7.47 -19.19 -7.96
C PHE A 224 -7.10 -17.81 -8.50
N ARG A 225 -7.30 -17.56 -9.79
CA ARG A 225 -7.21 -16.25 -10.45
C ARG A 225 -8.50 -15.95 -11.17
N GLY A 226 -8.91 -14.70 -11.10
CA GLY A 226 -10.09 -14.26 -11.82
C GLY A 226 -10.35 -12.77 -11.69
N ASN A 227 -11.42 -12.37 -12.35
CA ASN A 227 -11.96 -11.03 -12.25
C ASN A 227 -13.48 -11.08 -12.37
N GLU A 228 -14.13 -10.10 -11.76
CA GLU A 228 -15.59 -9.91 -11.82
C GLU A 228 -15.90 -8.43 -11.72
N THR A 229 -16.92 -7.97 -12.42
CA THR A 229 -17.46 -6.63 -12.26
C THR A 229 -18.77 -6.70 -11.49
N VAL A 230 -18.83 -6.03 -10.37
CA VAL A 230 -19.99 -5.98 -9.48
C VAL A 230 -20.56 -4.57 -9.38
N MET A 231 -21.84 -4.45 -9.04
CA MET A 231 -22.47 -3.13 -8.83
C MET A 231 -22.51 -2.81 -7.34
N VAL A 232 -21.88 -1.70 -6.95
CA VAL A 232 -21.88 -1.17 -5.59
C VAL A 232 -22.51 0.21 -5.63
N ASN A 233 -23.70 0.38 -5.02
CA ASN A 233 -24.45 1.65 -5.04
C ASN A 233 -24.62 2.24 -6.45
N ASN A 234 -24.98 1.41 -7.42
CA ASN A 234 -25.13 1.74 -8.85
C ASN A 234 -23.82 2.17 -9.55
N LEU A 235 -22.67 1.92 -8.95
CA LEU A 235 -21.38 2.14 -9.56
C LEU A 235 -20.73 0.77 -9.87
N PRO A 236 -20.20 0.55 -11.08
CA PRO A 236 -19.48 -0.66 -11.38
C PRO A 236 -18.13 -0.65 -10.66
N VAL A 237 -17.79 -1.79 -10.05
CA VAL A 237 -16.49 -2.02 -9.41
C VAL A 237 -15.92 -3.30 -9.98
N GLN A 238 -14.75 -3.22 -10.60
CA GLN A 238 -14.01 -4.38 -11.04
C GLN A 238 -13.17 -4.93 -9.90
N ILE A 239 -13.35 -6.21 -9.60
CA ILE A 239 -12.60 -6.94 -8.60
C ILE A 239 -11.73 -7.97 -9.33
N LEU A 240 -10.42 -7.93 -9.12
CA LEU A 240 -9.48 -8.94 -9.61
C LEU A 240 -8.87 -9.65 -8.40
N TRP A 241 -8.61 -10.95 -8.52
CA TRP A 241 -7.95 -11.72 -7.47
C TRP A 241 -6.92 -12.70 -8.01
N ASP A 242 -5.90 -12.96 -7.20
CA ASP A 242 -4.93 -14.04 -7.33
C ASP A 242 -4.64 -14.60 -5.95
N VAL A 243 -5.12 -15.80 -5.69
CA VAL A 243 -4.95 -16.52 -4.41
C VAL A 243 -4.19 -17.83 -4.58
N HIS A 244 -3.40 -17.93 -5.67
CA HIS A 244 -2.59 -19.11 -5.97
C HIS A 244 -1.73 -19.54 -4.77
N ASP A 245 -1.07 -18.59 -4.14
CA ASP A 245 -0.14 -18.88 -3.05
C ASP A 245 -0.84 -19.38 -1.78
N TRP A 246 -2.13 -19.08 -1.60
CA TRP A 246 -2.91 -19.63 -0.50
C TRP A 246 -3.19 -21.12 -0.63
N LEU A 247 -3.21 -21.65 -1.85
CA LEU A 247 -3.65 -23.01 -2.17
C LEU A 247 -2.46 -23.92 -2.50
N HIS A 248 -1.42 -23.40 -3.12
CA HIS A 248 -0.36 -24.19 -3.74
C HIS A 248 1.04 -23.95 -3.14
N SER A 249 1.21 -22.96 -2.25
CA SER A 249 2.49 -22.75 -1.58
C SER A 249 2.67 -23.73 -0.42
N ASN A 250 3.74 -24.52 -0.44
CA ASN A 250 4.07 -25.50 0.59
C ASN A 250 4.27 -24.90 1.99
N SER A 251 4.47 -23.60 2.09
CA SER A 251 4.66 -22.87 3.35
C SER A 251 3.51 -21.92 3.67
N GLY A 252 2.49 -21.80 2.81
CA GLY A 252 1.42 -20.79 2.97
C GLY A 252 1.93 -19.35 3.05
N SER A 253 3.17 -19.12 2.60
CA SER A 253 3.91 -17.89 2.89
C SER A 253 3.64 -16.72 1.93
N GLY A 254 2.86 -16.91 0.87
CA GLY A 254 2.52 -15.86 -0.08
C GLY A 254 1.18 -15.17 0.25
N PRO A 255 1.00 -13.90 -0.13
CA PRO A 255 -0.27 -13.20 0.02
C PRO A 255 -1.25 -13.59 -1.08
N GLY A 256 -2.54 -13.56 -0.78
CA GLY A 256 -3.56 -13.38 -1.80
C GLY A 256 -3.55 -11.92 -2.25
N LEU A 257 -3.58 -11.68 -3.55
CA LEU A 257 -3.68 -10.35 -4.13
C LEU A 257 -5.12 -10.06 -4.54
N PHE A 258 -5.65 -8.93 -4.13
CA PHE A 258 -6.93 -8.40 -4.59
C PHE A 258 -6.74 -6.98 -5.10
N ILE A 259 -7.40 -6.67 -6.23
CA ILE A 259 -7.38 -5.33 -6.81
C ILE A 259 -8.83 -4.89 -6.99
N PHE A 260 -9.17 -3.75 -6.41
CA PHE A 260 -10.47 -3.10 -6.55
C PHE A 260 -10.30 -1.84 -7.40
N LYS A 261 -11.01 -1.78 -8.52
CA LYS A 261 -11.00 -0.64 -9.44
C LYS A 261 -12.42 -0.11 -9.59
N PRO A 262 -12.66 1.17 -9.29
CA PRO A 262 -13.90 1.82 -9.71
C PRO A 262 -14.03 1.71 -11.23
N GLY A 263 -15.18 1.29 -11.72
CA GLY A 263 -15.44 1.27 -13.15
C GLY A 263 -15.84 2.66 -13.66
N ALA A 264 -15.39 3.03 -14.85
CA ALA A 264 -15.91 4.22 -15.51
C ALA A 264 -17.34 3.95 -15.99
N LEU A 265 -18.26 4.83 -15.68
CA LEU A 265 -19.67 4.76 -16.16
C LEU A 265 -19.79 4.68 -17.70
N LYS A 266 -18.76 5.08 -18.45
CA LYS A 266 -18.72 5.01 -19.91
C LYS A 266 -18.77 3.60 -20.47
N CYS A 267 -18.20 2.60 -19.79
CA CYS A 267 -18.13 1.22 -20.31
C CYS A 267 -19.48 0.49 -20.32
N VAL A 268 -20.46 0.95 -19.53
CA VAL A 268 -21.80 0.32 -19.49
C VAL A 268 -22.69 0.80 -20.62
N LEU A 269 -22.50 2.03 -21.11
CA LEU A 269 -23.29 2.59 -22.20
C LEU A 269 -22.83 2.05 -23.58
N ASP A 270 -21.54 1.82 -23.78
CA ASP A 270 -21.00 1.29 -25.02
C ASP A 270 -21.42 -0.17 -25.26
N SER A 271 -21.49 -1.00 -24.21
CA SER A 271 -21.95 -2.39 -24.31
C SER A 271 -23.47 -2.53 -24.59
N VAL A 272 -24.27 -1.49 -24.31
CA VAL A 272 -25.71 -1.47 -24.62
C VAL A 272 -26.00 -0.85 -25.98
N ALA A 273 -25.09 -0.01 -26.51
CA ALA A 273 -25.20 0.60 -27.84
C ALA A 273 -24.85 -0.38 -28.96
N ASP A 274 -23.90 -1.29 -28.74
CA ASP A 274 -23.46 -2.29 -29.74
C ASP A 274 -24.51 -3.40 -30.03
N VAL A 275 -25.50 -3.59 -29.15
CA VAL A 275 -26.57 -4.58 -29.34
C VAL A 275 -27.70 -4.07 -30.23
N LYS A 276 -27.80 -2.75 -30.50
CA LYS A 276 -28.91 -2.17 -31.27
C LYS A 276 -28.63 -1.85 -32.73
N ASN A 277 -27.39 -1.98 -33.22
CA ASN A 277 -27.01 -1.58 -34.58
C ASN A 277 -26.51 -2.71 -35.47
N CYS A 278 -26.94 -3.97 -35.29
CA CYS A 278 -26.78 -5.02 -36.26
C CYS A 278 -28.07 -5.26 -37.04
N SER A 279 -28.50 -4.29 -37.87
CA SER A 279 -29.43 -4.57 -38.95
C SER A 279 -29.14 -3.66 -40.14
N HIS A 280 -28.56 -4.30 -41.18
CA HIS A 280 -28.58 -3.95 -42.60
C HIS A 280 -28.21 -2.56 -43.07
N GLN A 281 -27.03 -2.45 -43.71
CA GLN A 281 -27.01 -2.02 -45.12
C GLN A 281 -25.66 -2.33 -45.77
N ARG A 282 -25.68 -3.15 -46.82
CA ARG A 282 -24.60 -3.24 -47.82
C ARG A 282 -24.63 -1.98 -48.68
N ASN A 283 -23.49 -1.35 -48.87
CA ASN A 283 -23.15 -0.71 -50.13
C ASN A 283 -21.63 -0.67 -50.31
N GLU A 284 -21.25 -0.98 -51.54
CA GLU A 284 -19.91 -1.06 -52.07
C GLU A 284 -19.30 0.34 -52.28
N ASP A 285 -17.98 0.35 -52.34
CA ASP A 285 -17.06 1.30 -52.98
C ASP A 285 -16.31 2.28 -52.10
N GLY A 286 -14.96 2.24 -52.29
CA GLY A 286 -14.09 3.39 -52.17
C GLY A 286 -13.10 3.38 -51.01
N CYS A 287 -11.91 2.79 -51.27
CA CYS A 287 -10.69 3.06 -50.50
C CYS A 287 -10.36 4.57 -50.42
N GLN A 288 -10.29 5.11 -49.21
CA GLN A 288 -9.40 6.24 -48.91
C GLN A 288 -8.90 6.07 -47.49
N TYR A 289 -7.59 5.83 -47.34
CA TYR A 289 -6.84 5.93 -46.11
C TYR A 289 -6.70 7.39 -45.77
N GLU A 290 -7.53 7.87 -44.87
CA GLU A 290 -7.24 9.09 -44.14
C GLU A 290 -6.71 8.74 -42.74
N SER A 291 -5.44 9.03 -42.57
CA SER A 291 -4.78 9.09 -41.29
C SER A 291 -5.41 10.18 -40.43
N SER A 292 -6.36 9.82 -39.59
CA SER A 292 -6.94 10.76 -38.65
C SER A 292 -6.57 10.39 -37.22
N PHE A 293 -5.78 11.30 -36.66
CA PHE A 293 -5.73 11.66 -35.25
C PHE A 293 -5.44 10.53 -34.25
N VAL A 294 -4.16 10.41 -33.94
CA VAL A 294 -3.74 10.05 -32.59
C VAL A 294 -4.27 11.16 -31.65
N GLN A 295 -5.52 11.04 -31.24
CA GLN A 295 -5.95 11.66 -30.01
C GLN A 295 -5.10 11.02 -28.92
N GLU A 296 -4.15 11.77 -28.36
CA GLU A 296 -3.57 11.50 -27.07
C GLU A 296 -4.75 11.31 -26.11
N ASN A 297 -5.13 10.07 -25.91
CA ASN A 297 -5.97 9.67 -24.79
C ASN A 297 -5.19 10.11 -23.56
N GLN A 298 -5.55 11.26 -22.98
CA GLN A 298 -5.29 11.56 -21.59
C GLN A 298 -5.93 10.42 -20.82
N SER A 299 -5.16 9.36 -20.61
CA SER A 299 -5.48 8.26 -19.72
C SER A 299 -5.72 8.91 -18.38
N THR A 300 -6.98 9.17 -18.03
CA THR A 300 -7.37 9.50 -16.67
C THR A 300 -6.84 8.35 -15.84
N LYS A 301 -5.81 8.60 -15.05
CA LYS A 301 -5.21 7.58 -14.18
C LYS A 301 -6.27 7.21 -13.16
N GLU A 302 -6.96 6.11 -13.42
CA GLU A 302 -8.02 5.60 -12.55
C GLU A 302 -7.41 5.11 -11.24
N PHE A 303 -8.08 5.41 -10.14
CA PHE A 303 -7.71 4.91 -8.82
C PHE A 303 -7.72 3.39 -8.79
N CYS A 304 -6.72 2.79 -8.12
CA CYS A 304 -6.65 1.36 -7.86
C CYS A 304 -6.32 1.08 -6.39
N HIS A 305 -7.07 0.18 -5.77
CA HIS A 305 -6.76 -0.33 -4.44
C HIS A 305 -6.20 -1.75 -4.54
N PHE A 306 -4.96 -1.95 -4.09
CA PHE A 306 -4.28 -3.24 -4.02
C PHE A 306 -4.28 -3.72 -2.57
N LEU A 307 -4.85 -4.88 -2.33
CA LEU A 307 -4.85 -5.54 -1.04
C LEU A 307 -4.02 -6.82 -1.12
N TYR A 308 -2.98 -6.89 -0.30
CA TYR A 308 -2.16 -8.08 -0.10
C TYR A 308 -2.60 -8.74 1.22
N ALA A 309 -3.30 -9.84 1.11
CA ALA A 309 -3.91 -10.56 2.23
C ALA A 309 -3.02 -11.74 2.64
N TRP A 310 -2.35 -11.62 3.78
CA TRP A 310 -1.43 -12.61 4.32
C TRP A 310 -2.16 -13.53 5.29
N ARG A 311 -2.10 -14.83 5.06
CA ARG A 311 -2.66 -15.80 5.99
C ARG A 311 -1.75 -15.97 7.21
N SER A 312 -2.37 -15.87 8.40
CA SER A 312 -1.73 -16.22 9.67
C SER A 312 -2.09 -17.65 10.01
N GLU A 313 -1.13 -18.43 10.49
CA GLU A 313 -1.34 -19.79 11.01
C GLU A 313 -2.19 -19.81 12.28
#